data_3f9f96b0b6e1a696e682ed0979defa6e
#
_entry.id   3f9f96b0b6e1a696e682ed0979defa6e
#
_cell.length_a   1.000
_cell.length_b   1.000
_cell.length_c   1.000
_cell.angle_alpha   90.00
_cell.angle_beta   90.00
_cell.angle_gamma   90.00
#
_symmetry.space_group_name_H-M   'P 1'
#
loop_
_entity.id
_entity.type
_entity.pdbx_description
1 polymer ?
#
loop_
_entity_poly.entity_id
_entity_poly.type
_entity_poly.pdbx_seq_one_letter_code
_entity_poly.pdbx_strand_id
1 'polypeptide(L)'
;MITILRYISLLILSSSTLLCYAQKKSDNDKLQDYWIDKYLSVSFPLRNIKVNSSFGRRRDPITGKTRDHCGLDLKAHYEKCLAMFDGSVLNTGSDPTSGNYIIMQHGDYTISYCHLSQIWVRKGDKIFAGDPVGVSGNTGRSTGAHLHITSRLRGRLEDPYNLLTYIRDVKLQCINALHVNENTLLSPNDFFNKYAHAAMRQQKKYGIPASVILSQMALESHWGSSTLAQAGFNYFGIKANRSWLNSGLPYSVQDDDLKGEKFCNFASPEASMEYHSMLLMSDRYKQCWRYSSTDFHNWLVSIKSAGYATARDYVQKCESIIFKYKLYLYDAAAQKL
;
A
#
# COMPACT_ATOMS: atom_id res chain seq x y z
N MET A 1 58.51 22.85 -10.92
CA MET A 1 58.03 21.51 -11.30
C MET A 1 57.37 20.73 -10.16
N ILE A 2 57.84 20.84 -8.95
CA ILE A 2 57.31 20.10 -7.76
C ILE A 2 55.93 20.60 -7.30
N THR A 3 55.60 21.88 -7.50
CA THR A 3 54.35 22.50 -7.04
C THR A 3 53.14 22.12 -7.93
N ILE A 4 53.36 21.88 -9.22
CA ILE A 4 52.33 21.50 -10.17
C ILE A 4 51.90 20.03 -10.00
N LEU A 5 52.86 19.16 -9.67
CA LEU A 5 52.57 17.75 -9.37
C LEU A 5 51.75 17.57 -8.08
N ARG A 6 51.85 18.45 -7.07
CA ARG A 6 51.01 18.40 -5.87
C ARG A 6 49.57 18.84 -6.12
N TYR A 7 49.33 19.78 -7.02
CA TYR A 7 47.95 20.18 -7.41
C TYR A 7 47.25 19.14 -8.27
N ILE A 8 47.98 18.45 -9.15
CA ILE A 8 47.44 17.38 -9.98
C ILE A 8 47.07 16.15 -9.13
N SER A 9 47.88 15.79 -8.12
CA SER A 9 47.57 14.67 -7.23
C SER A 9 46.38 14.98 -6.29
N LEU A 10 46.18 16.22 -5.85
CA LEU A 10 45.01 16.64 -5.06
C LEU A 10 43.71 16.65 -5.92
N LEU A 11 43.78 17.04 -7.19
CA LEU A 11 42.64 17.01 -8.10
C LEU A 11 42.22 15.57 -8.48
N ILE A 12 43.17 14.66 -8.63
CA ILE A 12 42.91 13.24 -8.91
C ILE A 12 42.32 12.53 -7.68
N LEU A 13 42.79 12.86 -6.46
CA LEU A 13 42.19 12.33 -5.21
C LEU A 13 40.77 12.88 -4.99
N SER A 14 40.49 14.13 -5.30
CA SER A 14 39.13 14.71 -5.16
C SER A 14 38.17 14.16 -6.18
N SER A 15 38.61 13.89 -7.43
CA SER A 15 37.76 13.28 -8.46
C SER A 15 37.49 11.80 -8.19
N SER A 16 38.43 11.03 -7.68
CA SER A 16 38.24 9.63 -7.33
C SER A 16 37.35 9.46 -6.10
N THR A 17 37.45 10.35 -5.10
CA THR A 17 36.54 10.34 -3.93
C THR A 17 35.11 10.76 -4.31
N LEU A 18 34.95 11.74 -5.20
CA LEU A 18 33.65 12.14 -5.74
C LEU A 18 33.01 11.03 -6.60
N LEU A 19 33.81 10.37 -7.46
CA LEU A 19 33.32 9.22 -8.24
C LEU A 19 32.92 8.05 -7.34
N CYS A 20 33.72 7.72 -6.32
CA CYS A 20 33.42 6.67 -5.37
C CYS A 20 32.15 7.00 -4.54
N TYR A 21 31.98 8.26 -4.16
CA TYR A 21 30.76 8.72 -3.46
C TYR A 21 29.52 8.68 -4.35
N ALA A 22 29.65 9.12 -5.62
CA ALA A 22 28.57 9.06 -6.60
C ALA A 22 28.18 7.60 -6.93
N GLN A 23 29.17 6.71 -7.10
CA GLN A 23 28.93 5.27 -7.31
C GLN A 23 28.21 4.65 -6.10
N LYS A 24 28.69 4.91 -4.89
CA LYS A 24 28.08 4.41 -3.66
C LYS A 24 26.66 4.92 -3.44
N LYS A 25 26.37 6.18 -3.81
CA LYS A 25 25.03 6.76 -3.79
C LYS A 25 24.11 6.06 -4.80
N SER A 26 24.58 5.86 -6.04
CA SER A 26 23.81 5.16 -7.09
C SER A 26 23.49 3.71 -6.72
N ASP A 27 24.41 3.00 -6.08
CA ASP A 27 24.18 1.62 -5.65
C ASP A 27 23.21 1.55 -4.46
N ASN A 28 23.24 2.53 -3.56
CA ASN A 28 22.30 2.63 -2.45
C ASN A 28 20.88 2.95 -2.94
N ASP A 29 20.74 3.85 -3.92
CA ASP A 29 19.45 4.19 -4.54
C ASP A 29 18.84 2.95 -5.22
N LYS A 30 19.64 2.16 -5.95
CA LYS A 30 19.19 0.89 -6.57
C LYS A 30 18.75 -0.15 -5.54
N LEU A 31 19.47 -0.25 -4.42
CA LEU A 31 19.12 -1.17 -3.35
C LEU A 31 17.82 -0.75 -2.66
N GLN A 32 17.63 0.55 -2.48
CA GLN A 32 16.39 1.12 -1.92
C GLN A 32 15.20 0.85 -2.85
N ASP A 33 15.33 1.14 -4.14
CA ASP A 33 14.31 0.86 -5.15
C ASP A 33 13.93 -0.63 -5.16
N TYR A 34 14.92 -1.53 -5.10
CA TYR A 34 14.68 -2.98 -5.00
C TYR A 34 13.79 -3.35 -3.80
N TRP A 35 14.07 -2.79 -2.60
CA TRP A 35 13.29 -3.11 -1.42
C TRP A 35 11.89 -2.50 -1.45
N ILE A 36 11.74 -1.31 -2.04
CA ILE A 36 10.44 -0.68 -2.28
C ILE A 36 9.61 -1.54 -3.23
N ASP A 37 10.15 -1.91 -4.39
CA ASP A 37 9.46 -2.74 -5.38
C ASP A 37 9.07 -4.09 -4.76
N LYS A 38 9.97 -4.70 -3.98
CA LYS A 38 9.68 -5.95 -3.27
C LYS A 38 8.56 -5.79 -2.24
N TYR A 39 8.50 -4.67 -1.50
CA TYR A 39 7.40 -4.38 -0.57
C TYR A 39 6.06 -4.23 -1.29
N LEU A 40 6.07 -3.58 -2.46
CA LEU A 40 4.90 -3.32 -3.27
C LEU A 40 4.47 -4.55 -4.09
N SER A 41 5.34 -5.55 -4.30
CA SER A 41 5.02 -6.78 -5.02
C SER A 41 4.12 -7.75 -4.26
N VAL A 42 3.76 -7.45 -3.01
CA VAL A 42 2.88 -8.26 -2.18
C VAL A 42 1.83 -7.40 -1.48
N SER A 43 0.61 -7.91 -1.35
CA SER A 43 -0.48 -7.24 -0.65
C SER A 43 -1.33 -8.23 0.14
N PHE A 44 -1.90 -7.80 1.26
CA PHE A 44 -2.95 -8.57 1.92
C PHE A 44 -4.24 -8.51 1.08
N PRO A 45 -5.03 -9.60 1.04
CA PRO A 45 -6.24 -9.69 0.20
C PRO A 45 -7.40 -8.81 0.70
N LEU A 46 -7.35 -8.39 1.96
CA LEU A 46 -8.30 -7.49 2.62
C LEU A 46 -7.52 -6.48 3.45
N ARG A 47 -8.12 -5.33 3.67
CA ARG A 47 -7.56 -4.32 4.55
C ARG A 47 -7.44 -4.81 6.00
N ASN A 48 -8.39 -5.65 6.43
CA ASN A 48 -8.45 -6.19 7.78
C ASN A 48 -8.30 -7.71 7.74
N ILE A 49 -7.18 -8.24 8.23
CA ILE A 49 -6.95 -9.68 8.27
C ILE A 49 -7.45 -10.23 9.61
N LYS A 50 -8.54 -10.99 9.53
CA LYS A 50 -9.05 -11.79 10.65
C LYS A 50 -9.55 -13.12 10.11
N VAL A 51 -8.92 -14.21 10.54
CA VAL A 51 -9.33 -15.56 10.18
C VAL A 51 -10.63 -15.92 10.90
N ASN A 52 -11.64 -16.32 10.14
CA ASN A 52 -12.90 -16.87 10.65
C ASN A 52 -12.87 -18.39 10.69
N SER A 53 -12.23 -19.03 9.68
CA SER A 53 -12.11 -20.48 9.61
C SER A 53 -10.85 -20.88 8.87
N SER A 54 -10.06 -21.75 9.50
CA SER A 54 -8.78 -22.23 8.98
C SER A 54 -8.97 -23.31 7.91
N PHE A 55 -7.94 -23.49 7.12
CA PHE A 55 -7.76 -24.63 6.21
C PHE A 55 -7.70 -25.94 6.99
N GLY A 56 -8.11 -27.05 6.35
CA GLY A 56 -7.99 -28.39 6.88
C GLY A 56 -9.26 -28.92 7.54
N ARG A 57 -9.11 -29.93 8.36
CA ARG A 57 -10.24 -30.71 8.91
C ARG A 57 -11.01 -29.94 9.97
N ARG A 58 -12.30 -29.69 9.72
CA ARG A 58 -13.18 -28.97 10.65
C ARG A 58 -14.63 -29.47 10.62
N ARG A 59 -15.43 -29.05 11.60
CA ARG A 59 -16.88 -29.24 11.56
C ARG A 59 -17.50 -28.26 10.55
N ASP A 60 -18.24 -28.80 9.59
CA ASP A 60 -18.93 -28.01 8.58
C ASP A 60 -20.08 -27.21 9.24
N PRO A 61 -20.12 -25.89 9.07
CA PRO A 61 -21.12 -25.05 9.75
C PRO A 61 -22.54 -25.23 9.24
N ILE A 62 -22.72 -25.83 8.03
CA ILE A 62 -24.03 -26.07 7.42
C ILE A 62 -24.57 -27.44 7.82
N THR A 63 -23.73 -28.47 7.71
CA THR A 63 -24.18 -29.87 7.91
C THR A 63 -23.85 -30.42 9.29
N GLY A 64 -23.00 -29.76 10.06
CA GLY A 64 -22.49 -30.23 11.34
C GLY A 64 -21.54 -31.43 11.26
N LYS A 65 -21.29 -31.99 10.08
CA LYS A 65 -20.40 -33.14 9.86
C LYS A 65 -18.94 -32.68 9.77
N THR A 66 -18.00 -33.54 10.16
CA THR A 66 -16.57 -33.28 9.97
C THR A 66 -16.22 -33.41 8.48
N ARG A 67 -15.58 -32.41 7.92
CA ARG A 67 -15.08 -32.38 6.53
C ARG A 67 -13.82 -31.54 6.40
N ASP A 68 -13.10 -31.73 5.31
CA ASP A 68 -11.97 -30.89 4.99
C ASP A 68 -12.44 -29.55 4.39
N HIS A 69 -11.85 -28.48 4.88
CA HIS A 69 -11.98 -27.12 4.37
C HIS A 69 -10.81 -26.82 3.44
N CYS A 70 -11.09 -26.70 2.15
CA CYS A 70 -10.07 -26.55 1.11
C CYS A 70 -9.47 -25.14 1.00
N GLY A 71 -9.80 -24.25 1.92
CA GLY A 71 -9.36 -22.86 1.88
C GLY A 71 -9.31 -22.22 3.25
N LEU A 72 -9.18 -20.92 3.23
CA LEU A 72 -9.15 -20.05 4.40
C LEU A 72 -10.28 -19.04 4.31
N ASP A 73 -11.11 -18.94 5.36
CA ASP A 73 -12.16 -17.94 5.43
C ASP A 73 -11.67 -16.72 6.22
N LEU A 74 -11.65 -15.57 5.57
CA LEU A 74 -11.33 -14.29 6.19
C LEU A 74 -12.61 -13.50 6.46
N LYS A 75 -12.69 -12.91 7.66
CA LYS A 75 -13.81 -12.02 8.01
C LYS A 75 -13.82 -10.83 7.06
N ALA A 76 -14.92 -10.69 6.32
CA ALA A 76 -15.16 -9.58 5.41
C ALA A 76 -16.66 -9.32 5.33
N HIS A 77 -17.06 -8.07 5.11
CA HIS A 77 -18.44 -7.71 4.96
C HIS A 77 -18.59 -6.71 3.82
N TYR A 78 -18.70 -7.24 2.59
CA TYR A 78 -18.80 -6.47 1.36
C TYR A 78 -17.67 -5.45 1.21
N GLU A 79 -16.43 -5.89 1.51
CA GLU A 79 -15.20 -5.08 1.40
C GLU A 79 -14.48 -5.39 0.10
N LYS A 80 -13.68 -4.41 -0.38
CA LYS A 80 -12.81 -4.59 -1.55
C LYS A 80 -11.81 -5.71 -1.31
N CYS A 81 -11.72 -6.63 -2.27
CA CYS A 81 -10.72 -7.67 -2.31
C CYS A 81 -9.56 -7.23 -3.20
N LEU A 82 -8.33 -7.40 -2.73
CA LEU A 82 -7.11 -6.98 -3.39
C LEU A 82 -6.33 -8.20 -3.87
N ALA A 83 -5.67 -8.09 -5.02
CA ALA A 83 -4.74 -9.11 -5.50
C ALA A 83 -3.57 -9.26 -4.53
N MET A 84 -3.24 -10.49 -4.14
CA MET A 84 -2.14 -10.74 -3.18
C MET A 84 -0.77 -10.56 -3.80
N PHE A 85 -0.62 -10.83 -5.09
CA PHE A 85 0.63 -10.80 -5.85
C PHE A 85 0.38 -10.31 -7.27
N ASP A 86 1.47 -9.98 -7.98
CA ASP A 86 1.44 -9.73 -9.42
C ASP A 86 1.09 -11.02 -10.17
N GLY A 87 0.36 -10.90 -11.28
CA GLY A 87 -0.02 -12.07 -12.06
C GLY A 87 -1.06 -11.78 -13.13
N SER A 88 -1.90 -12.79 -13.40
CA SER A 88 -2.97 -12.68 -14.39
C SER A 88 -4.22 -13.42 -13.96
N VAL A 89 -5.37 -12.97 -14.43
CA VAL A 89 -6.66 -13.62 -14.20
C VAL A 89 -6.81 -14.81 -15.14
N LEU A 90 -6.86 -16.02 -14.58
CA LEU A 90 -7.07 -17.25 -15.35
C LEU A 90 -8.55 -17.45 -15.71
N ASN A 91 -9.42 -17.16 -14.76
CA ASN A 91 -10.86 -17.35 -14.94
C ASN A 91 -11.67 -16.51 -13.94
N THR A 92 -12.89 -16.17 -14.35
CA THR A 92 -13.94 -15.63 -13.49
C THR A 92 -15.24 -16.35 -13.78
N GLY A 93 -16.07 -16.54 -12.77
CA GLY A 93 -17.34 -17.26 -12.97
C GLY A 93 -18.21 -17.28 -11.74
N SER A 94 -19.24 -18.11 -11.81
CA SER A 94 -20.16 -18.35 -10.70
C SER A 94 -20.61 -19.81 -10.72
N ASP A 95 -20.59 -20.46 -9.54
CA ASP A 95 -21.10 -21.80 -9.35
C ASP A 95 -21.80 -21.93 -7.98
N PRO A 96 -22.66 -23.02 -7.80
CA PRO A 96 -23.41 -23.19 -6.55
C PRO A 96 -22.54 -23.31 -5.27
N THR A 97 -21.28 -23.72 -5.40
CA THR A 97 -20.38 -23.92 -4.25
C THR A 97 -19.57 -22.68 -3.97
N SER A 98 -18.82 -22.20 -4.98
CA SER A 98 -17.89 -21.07 -4.84
C SER A 98 -18.61 -19.72 -4.87
N GLY A 99 -19.87 -19.68 -5.32
CA GLY A 99 -20.54 -18.43 -5.65
C GLY A 99 -19.82 -17.73 -6.80
N ASN A 100 -19.81 -16.41 -6.81
CA ASN A 100 -18.98 -15.65 -7.73
C ASN A 100 -17.51 -15.78 -7.32
N TYR A 101 -16.65 -16.11 -8.28
CA TYR A 101 -15.24 -16.36 -8.01
C TYR A 101 -14.31 -15.76 -9.05
N ILE A 102 -13.07 -15.53 -8.63
CA ILE A 102 -11.91 -15.15 -9.46
C ILE A 102 -10.83 -16.18 -9.22
N ILE A 103 -10.20 -16.67 -10.29
CA ILE A 103 -9.01 -17.53 -10.23
C ILE A 103 -7.86 -16.77 -10.87
N MET A 104 -6.77 -16.59 -10.12
CA MET A 104 -5.59 -15.83 -10.53
C MET A 104 -4.34 -16.70 -10.49
N GLN A 105 -3.45 -16.51 -11.47
CA GLN A 105 -2.11 -17.14 -11.54
C GLN A 105 -1.06 -16.16 -11.07
N HIS A 106 -0.22 -16.61 -10.15
CA HIS A 106 0.89 -15.87 -9.56
C HIS A 106 2.14 -16.78 -9.55
N GLY A 107 2.91 -16.76 -10.64
CA GLY A 107 4.00 -17.73 -10.83
C GLY A 107 3.47 -19.17 -10.80
N ASP A 108 3.99 -20.00 -9.89
CA ASP A 108 3.56 -21.40 -9.70
C ASP A 108 2.26 -21.54 -8.87
N TYR A 109 1.77 -20.47 -8.28
CA TYR A 109 0.55 -20.47 -7.47
C TYR A 109 -0.68 -20.12 -8.28
N THR A 110 -1.76 -20.86 -8.04
CA THR A 110 -3.12 -20.49 -8.45
C THR A 110 -3.90 -20.14 -7.19
N ILE A 111 -4.45 -18.94 -7.11
CA ILE A 111 -5.22 -18.45 -5.98
C ILE A 111 -6.66 -18.16 -6.44
N SER A 112 -7.66 -18.66 -5.70
CA SER A 112 -9.06 -18.37 -5.98
C SER A 112 -9.67 -17.54 -4.86
N TYR A 113 -10.46 -16.55 -5.23
CA TYR A 113 -11.29 -15.74 -4.34
C TYR A 113 -12.74 -16.08 -4.60
N CYS A 114 -13.46 -16.52 -3.56
CA CYS A 114 -14.83 -17.03 -3.71
C CYS A 114 -15.82 -16.24 -2.85
N HIS A 115 -17.11 -16.53 -3.05
CA HIS A 115 -18.27 -15.92 -2.39
C HIS A 115 -18.40 -14.42 -2.64
N LEU A 116 -17.83 -13.92 -3.75
CA LEU A 116 -17.81 -12.50 -4.08
C LEU A 116 -19.21 -11.97 -4.38
N SER A 117 -19.48 -10.72 -4.00
CA SER A 117 -20.67 -9.99 -4.44
C SER A 117 -20.47 -9.31 -5.79
N GLN A 118 -19.22 -8.90 -6.10
CA GLN A 118 -18.87 -8.27 -7.37
C GLN A 118 -17.50 -8.76 -7.84
N ILE A 119 -17.34 -8.86 -9.16
CA ILE A 119 -16.08 -9.15 -9.84
C ILE A 119 -15.73 -7.94 -10.71
N TRP A 120 -14.53 -7.41 -10.60
CA TRP A 120 -14.08 -6.21 -11.32
C TRP A 120 -13.03 -6.48 -12.40
N VAL A 121 -12.60 -7.72 -12.52
CA VAL A 121 -11.58 -8.19 -13.47
C VAL A 121 -12.14 -9.24 -14.40
N ARG A 122 -11.46 -9.48 -15.54
CA ARG A 122 -11.84 -10.44 -16.57
C ARG A 122 -10.67 -11.40 -16.83
N LYS A 123 -11.00 -12.59 -17.36
CA LYS A 123 -9.99 -13.54 -17.84
C LYS A 123 -9.01 -12.87 -18.79
N GLY A 124 -7.72 -13.04 -18.54
CA GLY A 124 -6.62 -12.47 -19.31
C GLY A 124 -6.09 -11.14 -18.77
N ASP A 125 -6.79 -10.49 -17.85
CA ASP A 125 -6.29 -9.23 -17.26
C ASP A 125 -4.98 -9.48 -16.51
N LYS A 126 -4.01 -8.58 -16.71
CA LYS A 126 -2.82 -8.48 -15.86
C LYS A 126 -3.20 -7.73 -14.60
N ILE A 127 -2.73 -8.23 -13.47
CA ILE A 127 -2.98 -7.66 -12.14
C ILE A 127 -1.67 -7.47 -11.41
N PHE A 128 -1.61 -6.44 -10.58
CA PHE A 128 -0.50 -6.17 -9.67
C PHE A 128 -0.96 -6.35 -8.23
N ALA A 129 -0.02 -6.65 -7.33
CA ALA A 129 -0.31 -6.73 -5.91
C ALA A 129 -0.99 -5.45 -5.40
N GLY A 130 -2.08 -5.62 -4.66
CA GLY A 130 -2.90 -4.50 -4.18
C GLY A 130 -3.93 -3.97 -5.17
N ASP A 131 -4.00 -4.47 -6.41
CA ASP A 131 -5.07 -4.08 -7.33
C ASP A 131 -6.42 -4.58 -6.82
N PRO A 132 -7.47 -3.74 -6.84
CA PRO A 132 -8.81 -4.15 -6.47
C PRO A 132 -9.39 -5.07 -7.54
N VAL A 133 -9.74 -6.30 -7.15
CA VAL A 133 -10.23 -7.35 -8.08
C VAL A 133 -11.72 -7.63 -7.95
N GLY A 134 -12.35 -7.22 -6.84
CA GLY A 134 -13.77 -7.44 -6.61
C GLY A 134 -14.18 -7.04 -5.19
N VAL A 135 -15.36 -7.48 -4.78
CA VAL A 135 -15.94 -7.23 -3.45
C VAL A 135 -16.32 -8.54 -2.81
N SER A 136 -15.93 -8.76 -1.56
CA SER A 136 -16.37 -9.91 -0.76
C SER A 136 -17.89 -9.95 -0.64
N GLY A 137 -18.47 -11.11 -0.34
CA GLY A 137 -19.93 -11.24 -0.28
C GLY A 137 -20.36 -12.52 0.40
N ASN A 138 -21.55 -13.00 -0.01
CA ASN A 138 -22.19 -14.17 0.56
C ASN A 138 -22.85 -15.03 -0.54
N THR A 139 -22.25 -15.12 -1.73
CA THR A 139 -22.77 -15.91 -2.86
C THR A 139 -22.34 -17.36 -2.76
N GLY A 140 -23.10 -18.28 -3.40
CA GLY A 140 -22.82 -19.71 -3.36
C GLY A 140 -23.09 -20.36 -2.02
N ARG A 141 -22.30 -21.40 -1.65
CA ARG A 141 -22.47 -22.14 -0.39
C ARG A 141 -21.76 -21.44 0.76
N SER A 142 -22.40 -20.43 1.32
CA SER A 142 -21.88 -19.60 2.42
C SER A 142 -22.95 -19.39 3.50
N THR A 143 -22.52 -19.24 4.76
CA THR A 143 -23.41 -18.99 5.91
C THR A 143 -23.42 -17.51 6.34
N GLY A 144 -22.61 -16.68 5.72
CA GLY A 144 -22.50 -15.25 6.02
C GLY A 144 -21.38 -14.60 5.23
N ALA A 145 -21.42 -13.27 5.12
CA ALA A 145 -20.44 -12.52 4.33
C ALA A 145 -19.01 -12.75 4.81
N HIS A 146 -18.14 -13.19 3.90
CA HIS A 146 -16.71 -13.42 4.12
C HIS A 146 -15.96 -13.48 2.78
N LEU A 147 -14.63 -13.53 2.83
CA LEU A 147 -13.80 -13.88 1.69
C LEU A 147 -13.21 -15.28 1.92
N HIS A 148 -13.55 -16.22 1.05
CA HIS A 148 -12.94 -17.54 1.01
C HIS A 148 -11.81 -17.56 -0.01
N ILE A 149 -10.61 -17.99 0.42
CA ILE A 149 -9.41 -18.09 -0.41
C ILE A 149 -8.99 -19.55 -0.48
N THR A 150 -8.73 -20.05 -1.70
CA THR A 150 -7.98 -21.30 -1.89
C THR A 150 -6.65 -21.01 -2.54
N SER A 151 -5.63 -21.80 -2.23
CA SER A 151 -4.32 -21.73 -2.90
C SER A 151 -3.89 -23.10 -3.37
N ARG A 152 -3.26 -23.12 -4.53
CA ARG A 152 -2.65 -24.34 -5.11
C ARG A 152 -1.24 -24.01 -5.61
N LEU A 153 -0.26 -24.79 -5.18
CA LEU A 153 1.07 -24.74 -5.71
C LEU A 153 1.24 -25.87 -6.74
N ARG A 154 1.45 -25.52 -8.01
CA ARG A 154 1.55 -26.51 -9.12
C ARG A 154 0.39 -27.50 -9.12
N GLY A 155 -0.84 -27.01 -8.89
CA GLY A 155 -2.06 -27.80 -8.82
C GLY A 155 -2.34 -28.52 -7.50
N ARG A 156 -1.39 -28.62 -6.57
CA ARG A 156 -1.58 -29.21 -5.23
C ARG A 156 -2.17 -28.18 -4.27
N LEU A 157 -3.19 -28.59 -3.56
CA LEU A 157 -3.86 -27.75 -2.57
C LEU A 157 -2.90 -27.44 -1.40
N GLU A 158 -2.81 -26.16 -1.04
CA GLU A 158 -1.94 -25.65 0.03
C GLU A 158 -2.77 -24.78 1.00
N ASP A 159 -2.32 -24.67 2.25
CA ASP A 159 -2.92 -23.78 3.23
C ASP A 159 -2.70 -22.31 2.85
N PRO A 160 -3.77 -21.54 2.53
CA PRO A 160 -3.61 -20.13 2.18
C PRO A 160 -3.05 -19.25 3.30
N TYR A 161 -3.05 -19.72 4.54
CA TYR A 161 -2.44 -19.00 5.66
C TYR A 161 -0.94 -18.80 5.46
N ASN A 162 -0.27 -19.75 4.79
CA ASN A 162 1.15 -19.64 4.45
C ASN A 162 1.43 -18.43 3.56
N LEU A 163 0.51 -18.07 2.66
CA LEU A 163 0.64 -16.87 1.82
C LEU A 163 0.52 -15.59 2.63
N LEU A 164 -0.38 -15.54 3.62
CA LEU A 164 -0.49 -14.39 4.52
C LEU A 164 0.77 -14.22 5.36
N THR A 165 1.35 -15.34 5.83
CA THR A 165 2.62 -15.34 6.56
C THR A 165 3.76 -14.85 5.67
N TYR A 166 3.85 -15.36 4.44
CA TYR A 166 4.84 -14.90 3.46
C TYR A 166 4.74 -13.40 3.18
N ILE A 167 3.52 -12.87 2.94
CA ILE A 167 3.30 -11.43 2.73
C ILE A 167 3.81 -10.63 3.92
N ARG A 168 3.46 -11.05 5.14
CA ARG A 168 3.93 -10.40 6.37
C ARG A 168 5.45 -10.39 6.44
N ASP A 169 6.08 -11.55 6.20
CA ASP A 169 7.53 -11.72 6.35
C ASP A 169 8.30 -10.90 5.30
N VAL A 170 7.82 -10.87 4.05
CA VAL A 170 8.36 -9.98 3.01
C VAL A 170 8.26 -8.51 3.43
N LYS A 171 7.09 -8.07 3.91
CA LYS A 171 6.91 -6.68 4.35
C LYS A 171 7.82 -6.34 5.52
N LEU A 172 7.96 -7.22 6.53
CA LEU A 172 8.88 -7.04 7.66
C LEU A 172 10.35 -6.98 7.20
N GLN A 173 10.76 -7.87 6.30
CA GLN A 173 12.12 -7.86 5.75
C GLN A 173 12.42 -6.54 5.03
N CYS A 174 11.50 -6.06 4.20
CA CYS A 174 11.66 -4.79 3.49
C CYS A 174 11.72 -3.61 4.46
N ILE A 175 10.84 -3.56 5.46
CA ILE A 175 10.85 -2.53 6.51
C ILE A 175 12.22 -2.50 7.21
N ASN A 176 12.72 -3.64 7.66
CA ASN A 176 14.01 -3.73 8.36
C ASN A 176 15.19 -3.30 7.46
N ALA A 177 15.16 -3.66 6.16
CA ALA A 177 16.21 -3.29 5.22
C ALA A 177 16.21 -1.78 4.88
N LEU A 178 15.05 -1.13 4.88
CA LEU A 178 14.88 0.27 4.50
C LEU A 178 15.01 1.26 5.68
N HIS A 179 14.94 0.78 6.93
CA HIS A 179 15.12 1.62 8.13
C HIS A 179 16.56 2.14 8.34
N VAL A 180 17.45 1.91 7.38
CA VAL A 180 18.83 2.40 7.44
C VAL A 180 18.94 3.75 6.73
N ASN A 181 18.87 4.84 7.51
CA ASN A 181 19.36 6.20 7.25
C ASN A 181 18.77 7.01 6.08
N GLU A 182 17.73 7.79 6.33
CA GLU A 182 17.51 9.07 5.65
C GLU A 182 17.25 10.20 6.67
N ASN A 183 18.26 10.62 7.42
CA ASN A 183 18.20 11.76 8.34
C ASN A 183 18.52 13.10 7.67
N THR A 184 18.20 13.29 6.39
CA THR A 184 18.41 14.57 5.71
C THR A 184 17.06 15.26 5.47
N LEU A 185 16.84 16.38 6.17
CA LEU A 185 15.68 17.24 5.93
C LEU A 185 15.77 17.82 4.51
N LEU A 186 14.77 17.53 3.68
CA LEU A 186 14.69 18.04 2.32
C LEU A 186 14.15 19.48 2.31
N SER A 187 14.62 20.29 1.36
CA SER A 187 13.91 21.53 1.06
C SER A 187 12.50 21.22 0.54
N PRO A 188 11.51 22.12 0.68
CA PRO A 188 10.16 21.87 0.16
C PRO A 188 10.11 21.47 -1.31
N ASN A 189 10.97 22.05 -2.16
CA ASN A 189 11.03 21.71 -3.57
C ASN A 189 11.62 20.31 -3.79
N ASP A 190 12.70 19.96 -3.06
CA ASP A 190 13.30 18.63 -3.14
C ASP A 190 12.36 17.56 -2.61
N PHE A 191 11.59 17.88 -1.55
CA PHE A 191 10.55 17.01 -1.04
C PHE A 191 9.53 16.66 -2.12
N PHE A 192 8.99 17.64 -2.83
CA PHE A 192 8.03 17.36 -3.88
C PHE A 192 8.67 16.68 -5.09
N ASN A 193 9.86 17.09 -5.51
CA ASN A 193 10.58 16.42 -6.60
C ASN A 193 10.83 14.94 -6.30
N LYS A 194 11.18 14.62 -5.06
CA LYS A 194 11.42 13.24 -4.62
C LYS A 194 10.15 12.38 -4.69
N TYR A 195 9.01 12.91 -4.23
CA TYR A 195 7.79 12.11 -4.06
C TYR A 195 6.74 12.27 -5.16
N ALA A 196 6.90 13.25 -6.08
CA ALA A 196 5.91 13.55 -7.11
C ALA A 196 5.58 12.34 -8.01
N HIS A 197 6.61 11.61 -8.45
CA HIS A 197 6.39 10.45 -9.33
C HIS A 197 5.61 9.34 -8.64
N ALA A 198 5.88 9.08 -7.36
CA ALA A 198 5.12 8.13 -6.57
C ALA A 198 3.66 8.57 -6.41
N ALA A 199 3.41 9.85 -6.12
CA ALA A 199 2.06 10.39 -6.01
C ALA A 199 1.27 10.31 -7.33
N MET A 200 1.92 10.58 -8.47
CA MET A 200 1.30 10.42 -9.79
C MET A 200 0.91 8.96 -10.09
N ARG A 201 1.73 7.98 -9.66
CA ARG A 201 1.36 6.56 -9.74
C ARG A 201 0.12 6.24 -8.89
N GLN A 202 0.01 6.83 -7.68
CA GLN A 202 -1.18 6.67 -6.85
C GLN A 202 -2.42 7.28 -7.50
N GLN A 203 -2.29 8.44 -8.13
CA GLN A 203 -3.39 9.04 -8.89
C GLN A 203 -3.85 8.12 -10.02
N LYS A 204 -2.92 7.56 -10.79
CA LYS A 204 -3.25 6.61 -11.86
C LYS A 204 -3.96 5.37 -11.32
N LYS A 205 -3.50 4.83 -10.19
CA LYS A 205 -4.02 3.59 -9.60
C LYS A 205 -5.36 3.79 -8.88
N TYR A 206 -5.53 4.89 -8.16
CA TYR A 206 -6.65 5.09 -7.23
C TYR A 206 -7.55 6.27 -7.60
N GLY A 207 -7.19 7.09 -8.57
CA GLY A 207 -7.94 8.28 -8.97
C GLY A 207 -7.84 9.46 -7.99
N ILE A 208 -6.98 9.37 -6.97
CA ILE A 208 -6.77 10.43 -5.98
C ILE A 208 -5.81 11.45 -6.58
N PRO A 209 -6.13 12.78 -6.59
CA PRO A 209 -5.18 13.77 -7.13
C PRO A 209 -3.80 13.69 -6.49
N ALA A 210 -2.74 13.66 -7.28
CA ALA A 210 -1.35 13.63 -6.78
C ALA A 210 -1.06 14.84 -5.90
N SER A 211 -1.64 16.00 -6.23
CA SER A 211 -1.56 17.24 -5.44
C SER A 211 -2.15 17.07 -4.04
N VAL A 212 -3.28 16.37 -3.90
CA VAL A 212 -3.89 16.05 -2.61
C VAL A 212 -2.95 15.18 -1.78
N ILE A 213 -2.43 14.09 -2.37
CA ILE A 213 -1.52 13.18 -1.68
C ILE A 213 -0.27 13.93 -1.20
N LEU A 214 0.36 14.71 -2.08
CA LEU A 214 1.60 15.45 -1.77
C LEU A 214 1.38 16.54 -0.70
N SER A 215 0.27 17.29 -0.78
CA SER A 215 -0.02 18.34 0.19
C SER A 215 -0.30 17.76 1.58
N GLN A 216 -1.06 16.68 1.66
CA GLN A 216 -1.30 15.95 2.91
C GLN A 216 0.01 15.37 3.45
N MET A 217 0.81 14.72 2.61
CA MET A 217 2.11 14.17 2.99
C MET A 217 3.03 15.25 3.60
N ALA A 218 3.13 16.42 2.97
CA ALA A 218 3.92 17.54 3.48
C ALA A 218 3.38 18.08 4.80
N LEU A 219 2.07 18.27 4.91
CA LEU A 219 1.40 18.82 6.09
C LEU A 219 1.52 17.89 7.30
N GLU A 220 1.13 16.63 7.14
CA GLU A 220 1.05 15.64 8.24
C GLU A 220 2.45 15.22 8.75
N SER A 221 3.45 15.21 7.87
CA SER A 221 4.82 14.84 8.26
C SER A 221 5.71 16.01 8.65
N HIS A 222 5.19 17.26 8.65
CA HIS A 222 6.02 18.46 8.75
C HIS A 222 7.21 18.41 7.77
N TRP A 223 6.91 18.19 6.49
CA TRP A 223 7.90 18.05 5.41
C TRP A 223 8.89 16.89 5.63
N GLY A 224 8.39 15.79 6.21
CA GLY A 224 9.20 14.61 6.53
C GLY A 224 10.04 14.75 7.80
N SER A 225 9.90 15.84 8.58
CA SER A 225 10.67 16.07 9.80
C SER A 225 10.02 15.49 11.06
N SER A 226 8.76 15.07 11.01
CA SER A 226 8.08 14.50 12.17
C SER A 226 8.74 13.21 12.64
N THR A 227 8.67 12.90 13.94
CA THR A 227 9.18 11.66 14.52
C THR A 227 8.61 10.42 13.83
N LEU A 228 7.31 10.45 13.48
CA LEU A 228 6.65 9.35 12.79
C LEU A 228 7.21 9.14 11.38
N ALA A 229 7.51 10.24 10.65
CA ALA A 229 8.10 10.16 9.32
C ALA A 229 9.55 9.65 9.37
N GLN A 230 10.33 10.13 10.34
CA GLN A 230 11.76 9.79 10.48
C GLN A 230 11.98 8.38 11.00
N ALA A 231 11.24 7.96 12.03
CA ALA A 231 11.44 6.67 12.69
C ALA A 231 10.67 5.53 12.03
N GLY A 232 9.56 5.82 11.34
CA GLY A 232 8.64 4.78 10.86
C GLY A 232 8.12 5.02 9.44
N PHE A 233 8.68 5.95 8.67
CA PHE A 233 8.19 6.34 7.34
C PHE A 233 6.69 6.61 7.29
N ASN A 234 6.09 7.01 8.42
CA ASN A 234 4.67 7.33 8.50
C ASN A 234 4.45 8.82 8.22
N TYR A 235 4.32 9.14 6.95
CA TYR A 235 4.18 10.51 6.46
C TYR A 235 2.76 11.08 6.56
N PHE A 236 1.79 10.30 7.02
CA PHE A 236 0.38 10.70 7.08
C PHE A 236 -0.23 10.54 8.47
N GLY A 237 0.58 10.29 9.51
CA GLY A 237 0.09 10.12 10.88
C GLY A 237 -0.90 8.93 11.01
N ILE A 238 -0.70 7.85 10.27
CA ILE A 238 -1.64 6.73 10.22
C ILE A 238 -1.57 5.92 11.51
N LYS A 239 -2.67 5.90 12.27
CA LYS A 239 -2.79 5.12 13.50
C LYS A 239 -2.89 3.61 13.19
N ALA A 240 -2.17 2.79 13.96
CA ALA A 240 -2.18 1.34 13.85
C ALA A 240 -3.50 0.79 14.37
N ASN A 241 -4.40 0.44 13.47
CA ASN A 241 -5.67 -0.17 13.82
C ASN A 241 -5.50 -1.63 14.24
N ARG A 242 -6.59 -2.25 14.75
CA ARG A 242 -6.59 -3.64 15.21
C ARG A 242 -6.09 -4.62 14.14
N SER A 243 -6.32 -4.34 12.87
CA SER A 243 -5.85 -5.17 11.76
C SER A 243 -4.34 -5.10 11.60
N TRP A 244 -3.78 -3.90 11.59
CA TRP A 244 -2.33 -3.71 11.53
C TRP A 244 -1.63 -4.50 12.64
N LEU A 245 -2.14 -4.38 13.87
CA LEU A 245 -1.61 -5.09 15.04
C LEU A 245 -1.76 -6.61 14.92
N ASN A 246 -2.91 -7.09 14.46
CA ASN A 246 -3.16 -8.52 14.25
C ASN A 246 -2.28 -9.13 13.13
N SER A 247 -1.84 -8.31 12.17
CA SER A 247 -0.93 -8.74 11.10
C SER A 247 0.52 -8.84 11.56
N GLY A 248 0.83 -8.46 12.82
CA GLY A 248 2.19 -8.49 13.37
C GLY A 248 3.15 -7.49 12.72
N LEU A 249 2.61 -6.45 12.05
CA LEU A 249 3.43 -5.38 11.46
C LEU A 249 3.90 -4.39 12.54
N PRO A 250 5.07 -3.76 12.35
CA PRO A 250 5.66 -2.87 13.35
C PRO A 250 4.86 -1.58 13.51
N TYR A 251 4.96 -1.01 14.71
CA TYR A 251 4.34 0.26 15.06
C TYR A 251 5.22 1.04 16.04
N SER A 252 5.06 2.35 16.05
CA SER A 252 5.61 3.26 17.06
C SER A 252 4.52 3.66 18.05
N VAL A 253 4.92 3.96 19.28
CA VAL A 253 4.01 4.48 20.32
C VAL A 253 4.35 5.96 20.54
N GLN A 254 3.36 6.83 20.41
CA GLN A 254 3.50 8.28 20.67
C GLN A 254 2.23 8.82 21.34
N ASP A 255 2.39 9.93 22.04
CA ASP A 255 1.26 10.68 22.59
C ASP A 255 0.76 11.65 21.49
N ASP A 256 -0.53 11.58 21.17
CA ASP A 256 -1.20 12.46 20.21
C ASP A 256 -2.53 12.93 20.83
N ASP A 257 -3.69 12.61 20.26
CA ASP A 257 -4.99 12.91 20.88
C ASP A 257 -5.17 12.20 22.23
N LEU A 258 -4.61 11.01 22.33
CA LEU A 258 -4.57 10.20 23.55
C LEU A 258 -3.13 9.79 23.88
N LYS A 259 -2.87 9.49 25.16
CA LYS A 259 -1.58 8.99 25.60
C LYS A 259 -1.34 7.57 25.12
N GLY A 260 -0.15 7.30 24.57
CA GLY A 260 0.29 5.96 24.18
C GLY A 260 -0.40 5.41 22.93
N GLU A 261 -0.77 6.27 21.98
CA GLU A 261 -1.35 5.83 20.71
C GLU A 261 -0.32 5.12 19.83
N LYS A 262 -0.79 4.14 19.07
CA LYS A 262 0.04 3.32 18.19
C LYS A 262 -0.08 3.80 16.74
N PHE A 263 1.04 4.00 16.09
CA PHE A 263 1.13 4.47 14.72
C PHE A 263 1.84 3.44 13.85
N CYS A 264 1.34 3.22 12.63
CA CYS A 264 1.94 2.29 11.68
C CYS A 264 3.39 2.67 11.35
N ASN A 265 4.29 1.69 11.27
CA ASN A 265 5.61 1.86 10.68
C ASN A 265 5.65 1.19 9.31
N PHE A 266 6.11 1.92 8.31
CA PHE A 266 6.16 1.48 6.92
C PHE A 266 7.59 1.17 6.47
N ALA A 267 7.73 0.48 5.34
CA ALA A 267 9.02 0.16 4.75
C ALA A 267 9.66 1.36 4.04
N SER A 268 8.83 2.29 3.56
CA SER A 268 9.27 3.50 2.86
C SER A 268 8.18 4.57 2.88
N PRO A 269 8.51 5.81 2.51
CA PRO A 269 7.52 6.86 2.28
C PRO A 269 6.44 6.45 1.26
N GLU A 270 6.83 5.75 0.18
CA GLU A 270 5.91 5.26 -0.85
C GLU A 270 4.96 4.20 -0.29
N ALA A 271 5.43 3.34 0.62
CA ALA A 271 4.58 2.36 1.28
C ALA A 271 3.53 3.03 2.19
N SER A 272 3.88 4.12 2.88
CA SER A 272 2.91 4.90 3.65
C SER A 272 1.92 5.63 2.73
N MET A 273 2.39 6.12 1.57
CA MET A 273 1.57 6.74 0.53
C MET A 273 0.56 5.74 -0.08
N GLU A 274 1.00 4.53 -0.39
CA GLU A 274 0.13 3.44 -0.87
C GLU A 274 -0.96 3.12 0.16
N TYR A 275 -0.57 2.93 1.43
CA TYR A 275 -1.53 2.64 2.50
C TYR A 275 -2.51 3.79 2.73
N HIS A 276 -2.05 5.05 2.65
CA HIS A 276 -2.88 6.24 2.70
C HIS A 276 -3.89 6.26 1.55
N SER A 277 -3.45 5.96 0.33
CA SER A 277 -4.34 5.87 -0.84
C SER A 277 -5.40 4.78 -0.65
N MET A 278 -5.02 3.60 -0.16
CA MET A 278 -5.96 2.54 0.21
C MET A 278 -6.95 2.98 1.29
N LEU A 279 -6.51 3.79 2.28
CA LEU A 279 -7.37 4.36 3.31
C LEU A 279 -8.46 5.24 2.69
N LEU A 280 -8.10 6.12 1.76
CA LEU A 280 -9.04 7.01 1.06
C LEU A 280 -9.99 6.24 0.11
N MET A 281 -9.67 5.00 -0.24
CA MET A 281 -10.54 4.10 -1.01
C MET A 281 -11.49 3.27 -0.13
N SER A 282 -11.58 3.55 1.18
CA SER A 282 -12.60 2.93 2.05
C SER A 282 -13.96 3.63 1.92
N ASP A 283 -15.04 2.92 2.25
CA ASP A 283 -16.43 3.42 2.14
C ASP A 283 -16.66 4.76 2.86
N ARG A 284 -15.89 5.03 3.92
CA ARG A 284 -15.89 6.32 4.63
C ARG A 284 -15.67 7.50 3.68
N TYR A 285 -14.85 7.32 2.66
CA TYR A 285 -14.45 8.37 1.71
C TYR A 285 -15.12 8.25 0.34
N LYS A 286 -16.14 7.40 0.18
CA LYS A 286 -16.81 7.15 -1.13
C LYS A 286 -17.32 8.40 -1.82
N GLN A 287 -17.62 9.46 -1.08
CA GLN A 287 -18.06 10.73 -1.66
C GLN A 287 -16.96 11.40 -2.50
N CYS A 288 -15.68 11.14 -2.17
CA CYS A 288 -14.53 11.68 -2.91
C CYS A 288 -14.46 11.11 -4.34
N TRP A 289 -14.85 9.85 -4.53
CA TRP A 289 -14.65 9.12 -5.79
C TRP A 289 -15.52 9.62 -6.96
N ARG A 290 -16.47 10.50 -6.69
CA ARG A 290 -17.28 11.14 -7.73
C ARG A 290 -16.59 12.28 -8.44
N TYR A 291 -15.49 12.79 -7.88
CA TYR A 291 -14.75 13.91 -8.42
C TYR A 291 -13.61 13.45 -9.30
N SER A 292 -13.26 14.29 -10.30
CA SER A 292 -12.12 14.07 -11.16
C SER A 292 -10.82 13.99 -10.34
N SER A 293 -9.85 13.20 -10.81
CA SER A 293 -8.50 13.14 -10.24
C SER A 293 -7.68 14.44 -10.43
N THR A 294 -8.27 15.48 -10.99
CA THR A 294 -7.71 16.84 -11.07
C THR A 294 -8.50 17.86 -10.25
N ASP A 295 -9.58 17.43 -9.60
CA ASP A 295 -10.42 18.30 -8.76
C ASP A 295 -9.99 18.19 -7.29
N PHE A 296 -8.77 18.67 -7.00
CA PHE A 296 -8.20 18.60 -5.67
C PHE A 296 -9.03 19.31 -4.60
N HIS A 297 -9.73 20.41 -4.98
CA HIS A 297 -10.57 21.16 -4.03
C HIS A 297 -11.69 20.28 -3.46
N ASN A 298 -12.52 19.72 -4.33
CA ASN A 298 -13.64 18.88 -3.89
C ASN A 298 -13.18 17.58 -3.23
N TRP A 299 -12.03 17.05 -3.62
CA TRP A 299 -11.39 15.93 -2.92
C TRP A 299 -11.06 16.32 -1.47
N LEU A 300 -10.35 17.43 -1.22
CA LEU A 300 -9.98 17.90 0.12
C LEU A 300 -11.19 18.21 0.99
N VAL A 301 -12.21 18.89 0.44
CA VAL A 301 -13.46 19.17 1.15
C VAL A 301 -14.15 17.88 1.57
N SER A 302 -14.25 16.90 0.68
CA SER A 302 -14.89 15.61 0.97
C SER A 302 -14.10 14.77 1.96
N ILE A 303 -12.76 14.75 1.85
CA ILE A 303 -11.87 14.07 2.80
C ILE A 303 -12.06 14.65 4.21
N LYS A 304 -12.06 15.98 4.34
CA LYS A 304 -12.32 16.67 5.62
C LYS A 304 -13.70 16.35 6.17
N SER A 305 -14.74 16.45 5.34
CA SER A 305 -16.14 16.17 5.72
C SER A 305 -16.33 14.73 6.18
N ALA A 306 -15.55 13.79 5.64
CA ALA A 306 -15.50 12.41 6.09
C ALA A 306 -14.73 12.22 7.42
N GLY A 307 -14.21 13.31 8.02
CA GLY A 307 -13.54 13.30 9.33
C GLY A 307 -12.09 12.81 9.26
N TYR A 308 -11.38 13.09 8.17
CA TYR A 308 -9.93 12.82 8.08
C TYR A 308 -9.14 13.71 9.05
N ALA A 309 -9.51 14.97 9.14
CA ALA A 309 -8.88 15.96 10.02
C ALA A 309 -9.93 16.79 10.76
N THR A 310 -9.64 17.15 12.01
CA THR A 310 -10.50 17.96 12.89
C THR A 310 -10.27 19.47 12.70
N ALA A 311 -9.07 19.89 12.28
CA ALA A 311 -8.71 21.29 12.11
C ALA A 311 -9.63 22.01 11.12
N ARG A 312 -10.15 23.18 11.52
CA ARG A 312 -11.10 23.95 10.69
C ARG A 312 -10.47 24.42 9.38
N ASP A 313 -9.20 24.77 9.39
CA ASP A 313 -8.42 25.32 8.29
C ASP A 313 -7.65 24.26 7.49
N TYR A 314 -7.98 22.98 7.66
CA TYR A 314 -7.27 21.85 7.01
C TYR A 314 -7.25 21.98 5.49
N VAL A 315 -8.41 22.24 4.87
CA VAL A 315 -8.52 22.40 3.41
C VAL A 315 -7.64 23.54 2.93
N GLN A 316 -7.75 24.71 3.58
CA GLN A 316 -6.98 25.91 3.23
C GLN A 316 -5.46 25.67 3.35
N LYS A 317 -5.01 24.94 4.37
CA LYS A 317 -3.59 24.58 4.52
C LYS A 317 -3.09 23.72 3.38
N CYS A 318 -3.83 22.66 3.02
CA CYS A 318 -3.48 21.81 1.87
C CYS A 318 -3.49 22.62 0.56
N GLU A 319 -4.50 23.43 0.31
CA GLU A 319 -4.59 24.25 -0.89
C GLU A 319 -3.48 25.30 -0.97
N SER A 320 -3.11 25.91 0.14
CA SER A 320 -1.98 26.84 0.20
C SER A 320 -0.68 26.17 -0.26
N ILE A 321 -0.46 24.92 0.15
CA ILE A 321 0.69 24.11 -0.29
C ILE A 321 0.57 23.81 -1.79
N ILE A 322 -0.62 23.36 -2.25
CA ILE A 322 -0.87 23.01 -3.66
C ILE A 322 -0.59 24.22 -4.57
N PHE A 323 -1.12 25.39 -4.23
CA PHE A 323 -0.92 26.60 -5.05
C PHE A 323 0.51 27.12 -4.98
N LYS A 324 1.08 27.21 -3.77
CA LYS A 324 2.45 27.73 -3.57
C LYS A 324 3.49 26.95 -4.38
N TYR A 325 3.36 25.63 -4.43
CA TYR A 325 4.31 24.72 -5.11
C TYR A 325 3.79 24.20 -6.44
N LYS A 326 2.64 24.70 -6.92
CA LYS A 326 2.00 24.34 -8.21
C LYS A 326 1.80 22.83 -8.37
N LEU A 327 1.43 22.13 -7.27
CA LEU A 327 1.30 20.68 -7.26
C LEU A 327 0.22 20.15 -8.21
N TYR A 328 -0.77 20.97 -8.56
CA TYR A 328 -1.82 20.66 -9.56
C TYR A 328 -1.24 20.33 -10.95
N LEU A 329 0.01 20.73 -11.24
CA LEU A 329 0.68 20.35 -12.48
C LEU A 329 0.98 18.85 -12.51
N TYR A 330 1.21 18.21 -11.35
CA TYR A 330 1.37 16.77 -11.27
C TYR A 330 0.07 16.02 -11.53
N ASP A 331 -1.09 16.59 -11.18
CA ASP A 331 -2.40 16.00 -11.50
C ASP A 331 -2.61 15.88 -13.01
N ALA A 332 -2.28 16.96 -13.74
CA ALA A 332 -2.35 16.97 -15.19
C ALA A 332 -1.30 16.05 -15.85
N ALA A 333 -0.10 15.94 -15.26
CA ALA A 333 0.96 15.08 -15.76
C ALA A 333 0.61 13.59 -15.55
N ALA A 334 0.01 13.23 -14.44
CA ALA A 334 -0.40 11.86 -14.11
C ALA A 334 -1.43 11.29 -15.10
N GLN A 335 -2.25 12.12 -15.74
CA GLN A 335 -3.19 11.69 -16.79
C GLN A 335 -2.50 11.24 -18.09
N LYS A 336 -1.22 11.59 -18.26
CA LYS A 336 -0.43 11.26 -19.46
C LYS A 336 0.47 10.05 -19.25
N LEU A 337 0.57 9.54 -18.01
CA LEU A 337 1.27 8.31 -17.66
C LEU A 337 0.39 7.06 -18.00
#